data_94372f8be9f3298bdff645b8a7a64511
#
_entry.id   94372f8be9f3298bdff645b8a7a64511
#
_cell.length_a   1.000
_cell.length_b   1.000
_cell.length_c   1.000
_cell.angle_alpha   90.00
_cell.angle_beta   90.00
_cell.angle_gamma   90.00
#
_symmetry.space_group_name_H-M   'P 1'
#
loop_
_entity.id
_entity.type
_entity.pdbx_description
1 polymer ?
#
loop_
_entity_poly.entity_id
_entity_poly.type
_entity_poly.pdbx_seq_one_letter_code
_entity_poly.pdbx_strand_id
1 'polypeptide(L)'
;YDIPAFPEILAGDLVDNLMKQIQPFQPGFTLGERAQSIQTQDDGTFIVTTNKGTKHHSPIVAIAGGLGSFEPRKPPIPNIADFEDKGVEYIIRDPELYRDKDVVIAGGGDSALDWSIFLTDVASSVTLVHTRNEFRGALDSVEKVQELKKQSKISYDPQMLN
;
A
#
# COMPACT_ATOMS: atom_id res chain seq x y z
N TYR A 1 -13.76 1.31 -9.34
CA TYR A 1 -14.18 2.42 -10.22
C TYR A 1 -13.00 3.20 -10.81
N ASP A 2 -11.77 2.98 -10.29
CA ASP A 2 -10.59 3.78 -10.68
C ASP A 2 -9.91 3.29 -11.96
N ILE A 3 -10.20 2.06 -12.38
CA ILE A 3 -9.59 1.45 -13.56
C ILE A 3 -10.63 1.34 -14.69
N PRO A 4 -10.45 2.08 -15.80
CA PRO A 4 -11.35 1.99 -16.94
C PRO A 4 -11.52 0.55 -17.45
N ALA A 5 -12.73 0.20 -17.86
CA ALA A 5 -13.13 -1.12 -18.37
C ALA A 5 -13.16 -2.27 -17.34
N PHE A 6 -12.82 -2.02 -16.09
CA PHE A 6 -12.94 -3.01 -15.01
C PHE A 6 -13.86 -2.48 -13.90
N PRO A 7 -15.10 -3.00 -13.77
CA PRO A 7 -15.95 -2.67 -12.62
C PRO A 7 -15.30 -3.09 -11.29
N GLU A 8 -14.60 -4.22 -11.33
CA GLU A 8 -13.83 -4.78 -10.21
C GLU A 8 -12.67 -5.60 -10.76
N ILE A 9 -11.50 -5.48 -10.18
CA ILE A 9 -10.33 -6.29 -10.50
C ILE A 9 -9.38 -6.32 -9.29
N LEU A 10 -8.80 -7.48 -9.01
CA LEU A 10 -7.73 -7.59 -8.03
C LEU A 10 -6.45 -6.89 -8.55
N ALA A 11 -5.74 -6.20 -7.67
CA ALA A 11 -4.53 -5.46 -8.04
C ALA A 11 -3.46 -6.38 -8.68
N GLY A 12 -3.32 -7.62 -8.20
CA GLY A 12 -2.43 -8.62 -8.80
C GLY A 12 -2.81 -8.96 -10.24
N ASP A 13 -4.09 -9.25 -10.49
CA ASP A 13 -4.59 -9.58 -11.83
C ASP A 13 -4.43 -8.41 -12.81
N LEU A 14 -4.63 -7.17 -12.31
CA LEU A 14 -4.40 -5.97 -13.11
C LEU A 14 -2.93 -5.87 -13.52
N VAL A 15 -1.99 -6.06 -12.58
CA VAL A 15 -0.56 -6.03 -12.87
C VAL A 15 -0.19 -7.12 -13.88
N ASP A 16 -0.68 -8.34 -13.70
CA ASP A 16 -0.43 -9.45 -14.63
C ASP A 16 -0.94 -9.16 -16.04
N ASN A 17 -2.13 -8.55 -16.15
CA ASN A 17 -2.70 -8.15 -17.44
C ASN A 17 -1.87 -7.05 -18.11
N LEU A 18 -1.42 -6.04 -17.35
CA LEU A 18 -0.54 -4.98 -17.85
C LEU A 18 0.80 -5.55 -18.30
N MET A 19 1.37 -6.49 -17.55
CA MET A 19 2.61 -7.16 -17.93
C MET A 19 2.46 -7.96 -19.23
N LYS A 20 1.33 -8.66 -19.43
CA LYS A 20 1.02 -9.33 -20.71
C LYS A 20 0.92 -8.34 -21.87
N GLN A 21 0.33 -7.16 -21.66
CA GLN A 21 0.21 -6.13 -22.70
C GLN A 21 1.56 -5.60 -23.19
N ILE A 22 2.54 -5.48 -22.30
CA ILE A 22 3.86 -4.94 -22.64
C ILE A 22 4.86 -6.03 -23.09
N GLN A 23 4.57 -7.29 -22.84
CA GLN A 23 5.45 -8.42 -23.19
C GLN A 23 5.93 -8.43 -24.67
N PRO A 24 5.07 -8.14 -25.68
CA PRO A 24 5.51 -8.10 -27.07
C PRO A 24 6.61 -7.07 -27.36
N PHE A 25 6.73 -6.04 -26.53
CA PHE A 25 7.74 -4.98 -26.68
C PHE A 25 9.07 -5.32 -25.98
N GLN A 26 9.13 -6.43 -25.25
CA GLN A 26 10.32 -6.92 -24.54
C GLN A 26 11.02 -5.86 -23.69
N PRO A 27 10.30 -5.12 -22.79
CA PRO A 27 10.94 -4.11 -21.96
C PRO A 27 11.91 -4.75 -20.99
N GLY A 28 13.05 -4.09 -20.73
CA GLY A 28 13.95 -4.45 -19.64
C GLY A 28 13.42 -3.92 -18.31
N PHE A 29 13.66 -4.66 -17.23
CA PHE A 29 13.29 -4.28 -15.87
C PHE A 29 14.50 -4.25 -14.95
N THR A 30 14.59 -3.21 -14.13
CA THR A 30 15.54 -3.13 -13.02
C THR A 30 14.72 -3.05 -11.72
N LEU A 31 14.42 -4.22 -11.18
CA LEU A 31 13.56 -4.36 -9.99
C LEU A 31 14.39 -4.36 -8.71
N GLY A 32 13.77 -3.94 -7.59
CA GLY A 32 14.42 -3.89 -6.29
C GLY A 32 15.48 -2.79 -6.17
N GLU A 33 15.43 -1.80 -7.04
CA GLU A 33 16.28 -0.62 -7.02
C GLU A 33 15.44 0.65 -7.13
N ARG A 34 15.91 1.73 -6.52
CA ARG A 34 15.26 3.04 -6.55
C ARG A 34 16.09 3.99 -7.41
N ALA A 35 15.47 4.65 -8.39
CA ALA A 35 16.12 5.77 -9.11
C ALA A 35 16.46 6.85 -8.10
N GLN A 36 17.73 7.25 -8.04
CA GLN A 36 18.25 8.19 -7.07
C GLN A 36 18.61 9.53 -7.69
N SER A 37 19.11 9.53 -8.91
CA SER A 37 19.48 10.74 -9.62
C SER A 37 19.30 10.63 -11.12
N ILE A 38 19.06 11.77 -11.76
CA ILE A 38 19.02 11.93 -13.21
C ILE A 38 20.04 13.02 -13.56
N GLN A 39 20.90 12.73 -14.53
CA GLN A 39 21.91 13.68 -15.02
C GLN A 39 21.73 13.86 -16.53
N THR A 40 21.62 15.11 -16.99
CA THR A 40 21.65 15.43 -18.40
C THR A 40 23.08 15.38 -18.92
N GLN A 41 23.29 14.82 -20.08
CA GLN A 41 24.57 14.75 -20.77
C GLN A 41 24.69 15.86 -21.80
N ASP A 42 25.92 16.15 -22.27
CA ASP A 42 26.19 17.21 -23.25
C ASP A 42 25.50 16.98 -24.61
N ASP A 43 25.23 15.72 -24.95
CA ASP A 43 24.50 15.32 -26.15
C ASP A 43 22.97 15.38 -26.02
N GLY A 44 22.44 15.85 -24.89
CA GLY A 44 21.03 15.95 -24.58
C GLY A 44 20.39 14.65 -24.09
N THR A 45 21.15 13.58 -23.92
CA THR A 45 20.67 12.34 -23.32
C THR A 45 20.70 12.40 -21.79
N PHE A 46 20.19 11.36 -21.13
CA PHE A 46 20.07 11.27 -19.68
C PHE A 46 20.75 10.02 -19.15
N ILE A 47 21.38 10.14 -18.01
CA ILE A 47 21.81 9.01 -17.18
C ILE A 47 20.99 8.99 -15.91
N VAL A 48 20.22 7.91 -15.70
CA VAL A 48 19.53 7.61 -14.46
C VAL A 48 20.39 6.67 -13.62
N THR A 49 20.71 7.06 -12.40
CA THR A 49 21.49 6.23 -11.46
C THR A 49 20.60 5.76 -10.33
N THR A 50 20.68 4.47 -10.00
CA THR A 50 19.94 3.87 -8.90
C THR A 50 20.72 3.92 -7.58
N ASN A 51 20.03 3.63 -6.47
CA ASN A 51 20.63 3.51 -5.14
C ASN A 51 21.64 2.35 -5.00
N LYS A 52 21.68 1.43 -5.97
CA LYS A 52 22.67 0.33 -6.05
C LYS A 52 23.78 0.62 -7.05
N GLY A 53 23.77 1.80 -7.67
CA GLY A 53 24.78 2.23 -8.63
C GLY A 53 24.54 1.77 -10.07
N THR A 54 23.43 1.11 -10.37
CA THR A 54 23.04 0.77 -11.74
C THR A 54 22.78 2.06 -12.51
N LYS A 55 23.31 2.14 -13.73
CA LYS A 55 23.16 3.30 -14.62
C LYS A 55 22.40 2.92 -15.88
N HIS A 56 21.38 3.71 -16.19
CA HIS A 56 20.61 3.61 -17.41
C HIS A 56 20.81 4.85 -18.25
N HIS A 57 21.24 4.69 -19.50
CA HIS A 57 21.43 5.77 -20.46
C HIS A 57 20.28 5.77 -21.48
N SER A 58 19.62 6.89 -21.67
CA SER A 58 18.48 7.02 -22.55
C SER A 58 18.32 8.44 -23.09
N PRO A 59 17.84 8.62 -24.32
CA PRO A 59 17.48 9.94 -24.84
C PRO A 59 16.20 10.51 -24.24
N ILE A 60 15.36 9.69 -23.61
CA ILE A 60 14.09 10.11 -23.00
C ILE A 60 13.94 9.40 -21.66
N VAL A 61 13.47 10.14 -20.66
CA VAL A 61 13.09 9.61 -19.35
C VAL A 61 11.66 10.01 -19.06
N ALA A 62 10.78 9.03 -18.86
CA ALA A 62 9.41 9.24 -18.38
C ALA A 62 9.36 8.94 -16.88
N ILE A 63 8.96 9.93 -16.08
CA ILE A 63 8.81 9.77 -14.63
C ILE A 63 7.37 9.37 -14.34
N ALA A 64 7.17 8.12 -13.92
CA ALA A 64 5.88 7.55 -13.53
C ALA A 64 5.98 6.92 -12.13
N GLY A 65 6.61 7.62 -11.20
CA GLY A 65 6.99 7.13 -9.86
C GLY A 65 5.86 7.06 -8.84
N GLY A 66 4.65 7.48 -9.16
CA GLY A 66 3.54 7.54 -8.21
C GLY A 66 3.96 8.33 -6.95
N LEU A 67 3.72 7.78 -5.78
CA LEU A 67 4.14 8.34 -4.49
C LEU A 67 5.64 8.09 -4.18
N GLY A 68 6.39 7.51 -5.13
CA GLY A 68 7.78 7.13 -4.95
C GLY A 68 7.95 5.79 -4.24
N SER A 69 9.10 5.57 -3.61
CA SER A 69 9.30 4.39 -2.76
C SER A 69 8.44 4.53 -1.51
N PHE A 70 7.71 3.46 -1.18
CA PHE A 70 6.90 3.44 0.03
C PHE A 70 7.80 3.55 1.26
N GLU A 71 7.64 4.64 2.00
CA GLU A 71 8.20 4.82 3.33
C GLU A 71 7.01 4.94 4.31
N PRO A 72 6.82 3.96 5.21
CA PRO A 72 5.70 3.98 6.13
C PRO A 72 5.79 5.20 7.06
N ARG A 73 4.68 5.87 7.28
CA ARG A 73 4.57 6.88 8.34
C ARG A 73 4.47 6.15 9.67
N LYS A 74 5.56 6.16 10.42
CA LYS A 74 5.62 5.55 11.72
C LYS A 74 4.84 6.40 12.73
N PRO A 75 3.91 5.81 13.49
CA PRO A 75 3.22 6.54 14.56
C PRO A 75 4.22 6.90 15.66
N PRO A 76 4.01 8.02 16.39
CA PRO A 76 4.91 8.47 17.44
C PRO A 76 4.71 7.66 18.74
N ILE A 77 4.81 6.35 18.64
CA ILE A 77 4.69 5.42 19.77
C ILE A 77 6.10 5.06 20.23
N PRO A 78 6.42 5.24 21.53
CA PRO A 78 7.72 4.84 22.06
C PRO A 78 8.03 3.37 21.79
N ASN A 79 9.27 3.08 21.41
CA ASN A 79 9.79 1.72 21.17
C ASN A 79 9.10 0.94 20.03
N ILE A 80 8.30 1.57 19.18
CA ILE A 80 7.59 0.88 18.08
C ILE A 80 8.55 0.13 17.16
N ALA A 81 9.76 0.65 16.97
CA ALA A 81 10.78 0.05 16.13
C ALA A 81 11.25 -1.34 16.64
N ASP A 82 11.12 -1.60 17.93
CA ASP A 82 11.50 -2.90 18.52
C ASP A 82 10.52 -4.02 18.14
N PHE A 83 9.33 -3.65 17.67
CA PHE A 83 8.23 -4.54 17.28
C PHE A 83 8.02 -4.62 15.77
N GLU A 84 8.76 -3.85 14.97
CA GLU A 84 8.72 -3.94 13.51
C GLU A 84 9.11 -5.35 13.07
N ASP A 85 8.37 -5.92 12.13
CA ASP A 85 8.47 -7.32 11.68
C ASP A 85 8.26 -8.37 12.80
N LYS A 86 7.77 -7.96 13.98
CA LYS A 86 7.49 -8.81 15.15
C LYS A 86 6.10 -8.58 15.72
N GLY A 87 5.18 -8.13 14.90
CA GLY A 87 3.80 -7.81 15.26
C GLY A 87 3.36 -6.39 14.91
N VAL A 88 4.28 -5.49 14.56
CA VAL A 88 3.98 -4.21 13.93
C VAL A 88 4.39 -4.26 12.48
N GLU A 89 3.42 -4.12 11.59
CA GLU A 89 3.61 -4.16 10.15
C GLU A 89 2.93 -2.95 9.50
N TYR A 90 3.52 -2.43 8.44
CA TYR A 90 3.01 -1.27 7.71
C TYR A 90 2.39 -1.64 6.36
N ILE A 91 2.52 -2.88 5.95
CA ILE A 91 1.96 -3.44 4.72
C ILE A 91 1.54 -4.88 5.00
N ILE A 92 0.32 -5.22 4.66
CA ILE A 92 -0.14 -6.60 4.64
C ILE A 92 0.25 -7.21 3.30
N ARG A 93 1.14 -8.20 3.32
CA ARG A 93 1.60 -8.92 2.11
C ARG A 93 0.88 -10.24 1.94
N ASP A 94 0.63 -10.93 3.04
CA ASP A 94 -0.06 -12.21 3.08
C ASP A 94 -1.10 -12.17 4.20
N PRO A 95 -2.40 -12.03 3.86
CA PRO A 95 -3.45 -11.99 4.86
C PRO A 95 -3.58 -13.25 5.72
N GLU A 96 -3.14 -14.41 5.22
CA GLU A 96 -3.21 -15.67 5.95
C GLU A 96 -2.31 -15.68 7.20
N LEU A 97 -1.31 -14.83 7.25
CA LEU A 97 -0.48 -14.66 8.45
C LEU A 97 -1.25 -14.14 9.66
N TYR A 98 -2.44 -13.55 9.43
CA TYR A 98 -3.32 -13.00 10.48
C TYR A 98 -4.47 -13.94 10.85
N ARG A 99 -4.54 -15.13 10.25
CA ARG A 99 -5.58 -16.10 10.55
C ARG A 99 -5.63 -16.43 12.03
N ASP A 100 -6.84 -16.38 12.59
CA ASP A 100 -7.14 -16.64 14.00
C ASP A 100 -6.39 -15.74 15.01
N LYS A 101 -5.85 -14.59 14.58
CA LYS A 101 -5.18 -13.63 15.44
C LYS A 101 -6.08 -12.44 15.77
N ASP A 102 -5.79 -11.79 16.89
CA ASP A 102 -6.35 -10.48 17.22
C ASP A 102 -5.53 -9.41 16.54
N VAL A 103 -6.18 -8.63 15.67
CA VAL A 103 -5.52 -7.62 14.84
C VAL A 103 -5.99 -6.22 15.20
N VAL A 104 -5.05 -5.31 15.38
CA VAL A 104 -5.32 -3.88 15.54
C VAL A 104 -4.85 -3.16 14.28
N ILE A 105 -5.74 -2.43 13.64
CA ILE A 105 -5.45 -1.61 12.46
C ILE A 105 -5.49 -0.14 12.86
N ALA A 106 -4.37 0.56 12.70
CA ALA A 106 -4.26 1.97 13.00
C ALA A 106 -4.34 2.81 11.72
N GLY A 107 -5.43 3.55 11.54
CA GLY A 107 -5.63 4.41 10.38
C GLY A 107 -7.10 4.73 10.12
N GLY A 108 -7.34 5.59 9.14
CA GLY A 108 -8.71 6.01 8.77
C GLY A 108 -8.83 6.40 7.31
N GLY A 109 -7.88 6.01 6.47
CA GLY A 109 -7.94 6.12 5.01
C GLY A 109 -8.31 4.79 4.36
N ASP A 110 -8.37 4.76 3.03
CA ASP A 110 -8.81 3.61 2.24
C ASP A 110 -8.12 2.31 2.65
N SER A 111 -6.79 2.28 2.71
CA SER A 111 -6.06 1.07 3.08
C SER A 111 -6.43 0.52 4.45
N ALA A 112 -6.67 1.38 5.45
CA ALA A 112 -7.04 0.92 6.78
C ALA A 112 -8.46 0.36 6.80
N LEU A 113 -9.39 0.98 6.07
CA LEU A 113 -10.77 0.52 5.97
C LEU A 113 -10.85 -0.79 5.20
N ASP A 114 -10.19 -0.88 4.04
CA ASP A 114 -10.21 -2.07 3.18
C ASP A 114 -9.61 -3.28 3.89
N TRP A 115 -8.47 -3.12 4.57
CA TRP A 115 -7.89 -4.19 5.36
C TRP A 115 -8.72 -4.55 6.59
N SER A 116 -9.38 -3.57 7.22
CA SER A 116 -10.30 -3.86 8.32
C SER A 116 -11.49 -4.72 7.85
N ILE A 117 -12.05 -4.41 6.68
CA ILE A 117 -13.13 -5.18 6.08
C ILE A 117 -12.65 -6.59 5.73
N PHE A 118 -11.52 -6.69 5.00
CA PHE A 118 -11.01 -7.96 4.52
C PHE A 118 -10.66 -8.92 5.67
N LEU A 119 -9.99 -8.42 6.69
CA LEU A 119 -9.51 -9.26 7.79
C LEU A 119 -10.63 -9.75 8.73
N THR A 120 -11.86 -9.24 8.63
CA THR A 120 -12.98 -9.80 9.40
C THR A 120 -13.31 -11.25 9.07
N ASP A 121 -12.92 -11.71 7.90
CA ASP A 121 -13.13 -13.10 7.47
C ASP A 121 -11.91 -14.00 7.70
N VAL A 122 -10.81 -13.41 8.18
CA VAL A 122 -9.52 -14.10 8.38
C VAL A 122 -9.12 -14.11 9.84
N ALA A 123 -9.10 -12.95 10.49
CA ALA A 123 -8.65 -12.77 11.86
C ALA A 123 -9.69 -13.23 12.89
N SER A 124 -9.26 -13.54 14.10
CA SER A 124 -10.14 -13.82 15.24
C SER A 124 -10.92 -12.58 15.67
N SER A 125 -10.25 -11.44 15.71
CA SER A 125 -10.88 -10.15 15.95
C SER A 125 -10.16 -9.03 15.20
N VAL A 126 -10.91 -7.99 14.83
CA VAL A 126 -10.37 -6.78 14.18
C VAL A 126 -10.76 -5.55 14.99
N THR A 127 -9.77 -4.80 15.43
CA THR A 127 -9.96 -3.51 16.08
C THR A 127 -9.40 -2.40 15.21
N LEU A 128 -10.26 -1.49 14.77
CA LEU A 128 -9.86 -0.30 14.01
C LEU A 128 -9.66 0.88 14.95
N VAL A 129 -8.49 1.50 14.92
CA VAL A 129 -8.12 2.64 15.76
C VAL A 129 -7.86 3.85 14.90
N HIS A 130 -8.49 4.98 15.21
CA HIS A 130 -8.34 6.21 14.46
C HIS A 130 -8.42 7.44 15.37
N THR A 131 -7.56 8.44 15.13
CA THR A 131 -7.47 9.66 15.94
C THR A 131 -8.55 10.68 15.66
N ARG A 132 -9.36 10.50 14.61
CA ARG A 132 -10.40 11.44 14.17
C ARG A 132 -11.77 10.81 14.24
N ASN A 133 -12.79 11.65 14.38
CA ASN A 133 -14.18 11.19 14.37
C ASN A 133 -14.69 10.77 12.99
N GLU A 134 -14.00 11.20 11.92
CA GLU A 134 -14.40 10.91 10.54
C GLU A 134 -13.30 10.16 9.78
N PHE A 135 -13.71 9.16 9.03
CA PHE A 135 -12.84 8.45 8.09
C PHE A 135 -12.63 9.29 6.81
N ARG A 136 -11.50 9.05 6.15
CA ARG A 136 -11.14 9.69 4.87
C ARG A 136 -11.18 8.75 3.68
N GLY A 137 -11.62 7.52 3.88
CA GLY A 137 -11.73 6.54 2.81
C GLY A 137 -12.99 6.73 1.96
N ALA A 138 -13.11 5.92 0.93
CA ALA A 138 -14.26 5.88 0.06
C ALA A 138 -15.55 5.63 0.85
N LEU A 139 -16.65 6.25 0.43
CA LEU A 139 -17.91 6.21 1.18
C LEU A 139 -18.44 4.79 1.37
N ASP A 140 -18.31 3.94 0.37
CA ASP A 140 -18.72 2.53 0.43
C ASP A 140 -17.91 1.72 1.46
N SER A 141 -16.59 1.93 1.54
CA SER A 141 -15.74 1.33 2.57
C SER A 141 -16.11 1.82 3.98
N VAL A 142 -16.42 3.11 4.12
CA VAL A 142 -16.87 3.68 5.40
C VAL A 142 -18.22 3.07 5.83
N GLU A 143 -19.19 2.99 4.92
CA GLU A 143 -20.51 2.38 5.19
C GLU A 143 -20.36 0.91 5.58
N LYS A 144 -19.49 0.17 4.89
CA LYS A 144 -19.22 -1.23 5.17
C LYS A 144 -18.62 -1.45 6.56
N VAL A 145 -17.64 -0.64 6.95
CA VAL A 145 -17.05 -0.70 8.30
C VAL A 145 -18.10 -0.41 9.37
N GLN A 146 -18.98 0.58 9.15
CA GLN A 146 -20.06 0.88 10.08
C GLN A 146 -21.08 -0.27 10.21
N GLU A 147 -21.37 -0.95 9.10
CA GLU A 147 -22.23 -2.11 9.10
C GLU A 147 -21.59 -3.27 9.88
N LEU A 148 -20.33 -3.58 9.63
CA LEU A 148 -19.56 -4.61 10.33
C LEU A 148 -19.43 -4.31 11.84
N LYS A 149 -19.32 -3.04 12.21
CA LYS A 149 -19.38 -2.61 13.61
C LYS A 149 -20.71 -2.93 14.26
N LYS A 150 -21.84 -2.66 13.58
CA LYS A 150 -23.19 -3.00 14.08
C LYS A 150 -23.34 -4.51 14.27
N GLN A 151 -22.67 -5.31 13.45
CA GLN A 151 -22.64 -6.76 13.53
C GLN A 151 -21.64 -7.31 14.57
N SER A 152 -20.92 -6.42 15.27
CA SER A 152 -19.86 -6.77 16.24
C SER A 152 -18.67 -7.53 15.61
N LYS A 153 -18.47 -7.41 14.29
CA LYS A 153 -17.33 -8.01 13.58
C LYS A 153 -16.08 -7.13 13.62
N ILE A 154 -16.25 -5.82 13.79
CA ILE A 154 -15.17 -4.86 13.97
C ILE A 154 -15.43 -4.06 15.24
N SER A 155 -14.40 -3.93 16.07
CA SER A 155 -14.36 -2.93 17.15
C SER A 155 -13.76 -1.64 16.63
N TYR A 156 -14.35 -0.52 16.95
CA TYR A 156 -13.84 0.81 16.59
C TYR A 156 -13.76 1.68 17.83
N ASP A 157 -12.56 2.16 18.13
CA ASP A 157 -12.30 3.11 19.22
C ASP A 157 -11.65 4.39 18.67
N PRO A 158 -12.34 5.53 18.71
CA PRO A 158 -11.80 6.81 18.24
C PRO A 158 -10.77 7.43 19.19
N GLN A 159 -10.52 6.86 20.36
CA GLN A 159 -9.72 7.48 21.43
C GLN A 159 -8.39 6.77 21.73
N MET A 160 -8.11 5.60 21.17
CA MET A 160 -6.93 4.80 21.53
C MET A 160 -5.57 5.36 21.09
N LEU A 161 -5.50 6.45 20.32
CA LEU A 161 -4.24 7.03 19.83
C LEU A 161 -4.00 8.47 20.34
N ASN A 162 -4.64 8.89 21.42
CA ASN A 162 -4.38 10.17 22.10
C ASN A 162 -3.44 10.00 23.28
#